data_2f3372748c8535471566232be67dc65f
#
_entry.id   2f3372748c8535471566232be67dc65f
#
_cell.length_a   1.000
_cell.length_b   1.000
_cell.length_c   1.000
_cell.angle_alpha   90.00
_cell.angle_beta   90.00
_cell.angle_gamma   90.00
#
_symmetry.space_group_name_H-M   'P 1'
#
loop_
_entity.id
_entity.type
_entity.pdbx_description
1 polymer ?
#
loop_
_entity_poly.entity_id
_entity_poly.type
_entity_poly.pdbx_seq_one_letter_code
_entity_poly.pdbx_strand_id
1 'polypeptide(L)'
;MFGYSNVRNICLLAASILTADAALLIDDDEVFELPDFVPRSLEFLGRRVYGDIVHGVAGYYLNSKGQYYDDVKPEPWMTYWDRFGCKARAFDQIIGSGPRLKRTPFVFGGAMILHRELFECVPFDPLVTRGEDVDYLINSRMFGFSFFLDNTLSIKHLPQPKSHPQWKRLREDIYRFVYQRAKVAGMHLRPHFSRMGGV
;
A
#
# COMPACT_ATOMS: atom_id res chain seq x y z
N MET A 1 -19.49 -1.75 11.77
CA MET A 1 -18.63 -0.59 11.45
C MET A 1 -18.03 -0.88 10.06
N PHE A 2 -18.34 -0.07 9.06
CA PHE A 2 -17.77 -0.23 7.73
C PHE A 2 -16.36 0.37 7.76
N GLY A 3 -15.33 -0.48 7.79
CA GLY A 3 -13.94 -0.03 7.70
C GLY A 3 -13.50 0.12 6.23
N TYR A 4 -12.38 0.78 5.99
CA TYR A 4 -11.79 0.96 4.66
C TYR A 4 -11.60 -0.38 3.91
N SER A 5 -11.21 -1.45 4.61
CA SER A 5 -11.08 -2.80 4.03
C SER A 5 -12.36 -3.28 3.34
N ASN A 6 -13.53 -3.05 3.93
CA ASN A 6 -14.80 -3.49 3.34
C ASN A 6 -15.14 -2.70 2.09
N VAL A 7 -14.90 -1.38 2.09
CA VAL A 7 -15.11 -0.53 0.90
C VAL A 7 -14.20 -0.99 -0.23
N ARG A 8 -12.92 -1.22 0.05
CA ARG A 8 -11.97 -1.72 -0.94
C ARG A 8 -12.35 -3.11 -1.47
N ASN A 9 -12.84 -4.01 -0.62
CA ASN A 9 -13.35 -5.31 -1.07
C ASN A 9 -14.55 -5.18 -2.01
N ILE A 10 -15.43 -4.20 -1.79
CA ILE A 10 -16.53 -3.92 -2.72
C ILE A 10 -15.97 -3.44 -4.06
N CYS A 11 -14.93 -2.59 -4.07
CA CYS A 11 -14.26 -2.16 -5.29
C CYS A 11 -13.63 -3.34 -6.05
N LEU A 12 -12.95 -4.27 -5.34
CA LEU A 12 -12.38 -5.47 -5.97
C LEU A 12 -13.46 -6.40 -6.51
N LEU A 13 -14.57 -6.58 -5.79
CA LEU A 13 -15.71 -7.35 -6.27
C LEU A 13 -16.31 -6.73 -7.54
N ALA A 14 -16.48 -5.41 -7.57
CA ALA A 14 -16.95 -4.70 -8.76
C ALA A 14 -16.00 -4.90 -9.95
N ALA A 15 -14.68 -4.80 -9.72
CA ALA A 15 -13.68 -5.06 -10.75
C ALA A 15 -13.77 -6.49 -11.30
N SER A 16 -13.99 -7.48 -10.42
CA SER A 16 -14.17 -8.89 -10.82
C SER A 16 -15.45 -9.09 -11.64
N ILE A 17 -16.57 -8.51 -11.22
CA ILE A 17 -17.86 -8.58 -11.96
C ILE A 17 -17.71 -7.96 -13.35
N LEU A 18 -17.00 -6.84 -13.44
CA LEU A 18 -16.73 -6.14 -14.71
C LEU A 18 -15.65 -6.84 -15.56
N THR A 19 -15.11 -7.95 -15.10
CA THR A 19 -14.01 -8.67 -15.76
C THR A 19 -12.81 -7.78 -16.09
N ALA A 20 -12.52 -6.80 -15.23
CA ALA A 20 -11.42 -5.87 -15.41
C ALA A 20 -10.06 -6.57 -15.32
N ASP A 21 -9.08 -6.19 -16.13
CA ASP A 21 -7.73 -6.73 -16.08
C ASP A 21 -6.88 -6.10 -14.97
N ALA A 22 -7.27 -4.91 -14.55
CA ALA A 22 -6.63 -4.15 -13.48
C ALA A 22 -7.63 -3.36 -12.66
N ALA A 23 -7.32 -3.15 -11.37
CA ALA A 23 -8.05 -2.26 -10.49
C ALA A 23 -7.11 -1.16 -9.97
N LEU A 24 -7.46 0.10 -10.20
CA LEU A 24 -6.79 1.25 -9.59
C LEU A 24 -7.64 1.73 -8.42
N LEU A 25 -7.06 1.68 -7.23
CA LEU A 25 -7.68 2.19 -6.01
C LEU A 25 -7.18 3.61 -5.76
N ILE A 26 -8.13 4.52 -5.55
CA ILE A 26 -7.90 5.93 -5.25
C ILE A 26 -8.85 6.37 -4.14
N ASP A 27 -8.41 7.26 -3.26
CA ASP A 27 -9.23 7.83 -2.20
C ASP A 27 -9.88 9.16 -2.68
N ASP A 28 -10.96 9.58 -2.04
CA ASP A 28 -11.77 10.75 -2.44
C ASP A 28 -11.11 12.12 -2.15
N ASP A 29 -10.03 12.12 -1.40
CA ASP A 29 -9.20 13.29 -1.10
C ASP A 29 -7.88 13.33 -1.89
N GLU A 30 -7.85 12.64 -3.03
CA GLU A 30 -6.68 12.53 -3.90
C GLU A 30 -6.92 13.12 -5.29
N VAL A 31 -5.85 13.68 -5.87
CA VAL A 31 -5.89 14.31 -7.19
C VAL A 31 -4.71 13.84 -8.03
N PHE A 32 -4.99 13.44 -9.27
CA PHE A 32 -3.96 13.17 -10.26
C PHE A 32 -3.35 14.49 -10.77
N GLU A 33 -2.04 14.64 -10.64
CA GLU A 33 -1.30 15.75 -11.23
C GLU A 33 -0.64 15.35 -12.57
N LEU A 34 -0.44 14.05 -12.78
CA LEU A 34 0.15 13.52 -14.01
C LEU A 34 -0.95 13.15 -15.01
N PRO A 35 -1.01 13.78 -16.20
CA PRO A 35 -2.04 13.48 -17.19
C PRO A 35 -1.93 12.05 -17.74
N ASP A 36 -0.74 11.44 -17.68
CA ASP A 36 -0.44 10.08 -18.11
C ASP A 36 -0.36 9.08 -16.94
N PHE A 37 -0.92 9.41 -15.77
CA PHE A 37 -0.86 8.54 -14.59
C PHE A 37 -1.40 7.15 -14.87
N VAL A 38 -2.59 7.03 -15.45
CA VAL A 38 -3.24 5.73 -15.69
C VAL A 38 -2.44 4.87 -16.69
N PRO A 39 -2.08 5.34 -17.89
CA PRO A 39 -1.23 4.56 -18.79
C PRO A 39 0.08 4.13 -18.15
N ARG A 40 0.73 5.03 -17.43
CA ARG A 40 2.01 4.78 -16.76
C ARG A 40 1.88 3.75 -15.64
N SER A 41 0.79 3.78 -14.88
CA SER A 41 0.53 2.85 -13.79
C SER A 41 0.30 1.40 -14.26
N LEU A 42 -0.16 1.23 -15.49
CA LEU A 42 -0.40 -0.08 -16.11
C LEU A 42 0.83 -0.61 -16.87
N GLU A 43 1.86 0.21 -17.08
CA GLU A 43 3.00 -0.11 -17.96
C GLU A 43 3.70 -1.43 -17.59
N PHE A 44 3.88 -1.70 -16.31
CA PHE A 44 4.58 -2.90 -15.83
C PHE A 44 3.64 -3.99 -15.31
N LEU A 45 2.36 -3.69 -15.15
CA LEU A 45 1.40 -4.61 -14.55
C LEU A 45 1.28 -5.90 -15.39
N GLY A 46 1.36 -7.05 -14.75
CA GLY A 46 1.34 -8.35 -15.40
C GLY A 46 2.65 -8.73 -16.10
N ARG A 47 3.64 -7.83 -16.22
CA ARG A 47 4.94 -8.11 -16.86
C ARG A 47 5.93 -8.71 -15.87
N ARG A 48 6.92 -9.42 -16.40
CA ARG A 48 8.03 -9.96 -15.60
C ARG A 48 9.14 -8.92 -15.46
N VAL A 49 9.43 -8.53 -14.21
CA VAL A 49 10.49 -7.58 -13.87
C VAL A 49 11.33 -8.17 -12.74
N TYR A 50 12.65 -8.14 -12.87
CA TYR A 50 13.61 -8.75 -11.92
C TYR A 50 13.29 -10.22 -11.57
N GLY A 51 12.76 -10.97 -12.52
CA GLY A 51 12.40 -12.40 -12.34
C GLY A 51 10.99 -12.65 -11.81
N ASP A 52 10.28 -11.64 -11.30
CA ASP A 52 8.91 -11.75 -10.79
C ASP A 52 7.89 -11.14 -11.73
N ILE A 53 6.66 -11.66 -11.66
CA ILE A 53 5.50 -11.01 -12.29
C ILE A 53 5.07 -9.84 -11.40
N VAL A 54 4.83 -8.68 -11.97
CA VAL A 54 4.32 -7.49 -11.27
C VAL A 54 2.81 -7.62 -11.10
N HIS A 55 2.38 -8.07 -9.92
CA HIS A 55 0.96 -8.23 -9.62
C HIS A 55 0.34 -6.99 -8.99
N GLY A 56 1.16 -6.15 -8.38
CA GLY A 56 0.72 -4.88 -7.82
C GLY A 56 1.77 -3.80 -8.03
N VAL A 57 1.30 -2.59 -8.33
CA VAL A 57 2.12 -1.39 -8.43
C VAL A 57 1.61 -0.38 -7.41
N ALA A 58 2.50 0.22 -6.65
CA ALA A 58 2.20 1.31 -5.74
C ALA A 58 2.78 2.61 -6.28
N GLY A 59 1.99 3.68 -6.25
CA GLY A 59 2.49 5.05 -6.29
C GLY A 59 2.79 5.56 -4.89
N TYR A 60 2.97 6.88 -4.77
CA TYR A 60 3.20 7.55 -3.49
C TYR A 60 2.46 8.88 -3.41
N TYR A 61 2.29 9.37 -2.18
CA TYR A 61 1.59 10.62 -1.92
C TYR A 61 2.52 11.82 -1.95
N LEU A 62 2.03 12.90 -2.56
CA LEU A 62 2.57 14.24 -2.38
C LEU A 62 1.63 15.07 -1.51
N ASN A 63 2.17 15.83 -0.60
CA ASN A 63 1.41 16.82 0.16
C ASN A 63 1.07 18.05 -0.71
N SER A 64 0.35 19.04 -0.14
CA SER A 64 -0.01 20.28 -0.85
C SER A 64 1.20 21.08 -1.37
N LYS A 65 2.40 20.82 -0.85
CA LYS A 65 3.67 21.47 -1.25
C LYS A 65 4.45 20.66 -2.30
N GLY A 66 3.91 19.52 -2.76
CA GLY A 66 4.59 18.63 -3.71
C GLY A 66 5.71 17.79 -3.06
N GLN A 67 5.67 17.58 -1.73
CA GLN A 67 6.65 16.77 -1.02
C GLN A 67 6.03 15.44 -0.61
N TYR A 68 6.80 14.35 -0.66
CA TYR A 68 6.34 13.00 -0.25
C TYR A 68 6.52 12.73 1.25
N TYR A 69 6.93 13.73 2.02
CA TYR A 69 7.01 13.69 3.49
C TYR A 69 6.55 15.03 4.05
N ASP A 70 6.05 15.01 5.26
CA ASP A 70 5.77 16.23 6.02
C ASP A 70 7.01 16.65 6.81
N ASP A 71 7.39 17.91 6.70
CA ASP A 71 8.42 18.56 7.53
C ASP A 71 7.87 18.74 8.95
N VAL A 72 7.77 17.63 9.68
CA VAL A 72 7.33 17.67 11.07
C VAL A 72 8.49 18.14 11.94
N LYS A 73 8.39 19.36 12.48
CA LYS A 73 9.32 19.79 13.51
C LYS A 73 9.20 18.85 14.70
N PRO A 74 10.31 18.27 15.18
CA PRO A 74 10.26 17.36 16.30
C PRO A 74 9.78 18.10 17.56
N GLU A 75 8.77 17.55 18.21
CA GLU A 75 8.42 17.97 19.55
C GLU A 75 9.55 17.60 20.54
N PRO A 76 9.77 18.34 21.63
CA PRO A 76 10.90 18.09 22.55
C PRO A 76 10.98 16.64 23.04
N TRP A 77 9.85 15.98 23.27
CA TRP A 77 9.80 14.60 23.72
C TRP A 77 10.19 13.58 22.64
N MET A 78 10.08 13.93 21.35
CA MET A 78 10.46 13.06 20.24
C MET A 78 11.98 12.91 20.11
N THR A 79 12.76 13.83 20.67
CA THR A 79 14.23 13.79 20.66
C THR A 79 14.78 12.65 21.51
N TYR A 80 13.99 12.14 22.46
CA TYR A 80 14.36 10.98 23.28
C TYR A 80 14.14 9.64 22.57
N TRP A 81 13.53 9.65 21.37
CA TRP A 81 13.32 8.45 20.60
C TRP A 81 14.31 8.40 19.42
N ASP A 82 15.25 7.50 19.50
CA ASP A 82 16.34 7.34 18.51
C ASP A 82 15.84 7.02 17.08
N ARG A 83 14.61 6.49 16.96
CA ARG A 83 13.95 6.17 15.67
C ARG A 83 13.12 7.30 15.11
N PHE A 84 13.11 8.46 15.75
CA PHE A 84 12.47 9.63 15.16
C PHE A 84 13.11 9.97 13.81
N GLY A 85 12.30 10.24 12.81
CA GLY A 85 12.78 10.48 11.44
C GLY A 85 13.18 9.23 10.63
N CYS A 86 13.16 8.02 11.21
CA CYS A 86 13.42 6.79 10.43
C CYS A 86 12.43 6.62 9.28
N LYS A 87 11.19 7.01 9.47
CA LYS A 87 10.15 6.96 8.42
C LYS A 87 10.51 7.86 7.23
N ALA A 88 10.92 9.10 7.47
CA ALA A 88 11.32 10.03 6.42
C ALA A 88 12.53 9.50 5.66
N ARG A 89 13.56 9.02 6.37
CA ARG A 89 14.74 8.39 5.73
C ARG A 89 14.38 7.16 4.90
N ALA A 90 13.47 6.31 5.38
CA ALA A 90 13.00 5.15 4.62
C ALA A 90 12.26 5.58 3.35
N PHE A 91 11.47 6.64 3.40
CA PHE A 91 10.81 7.19 2.22
C PHE A 91 11.82 7.77 1.23
N ASP A 92 12.83 8.53 1.70
CA ASP A 92 13.92 9.02 0.85
C ASP A 92 14.65 7.90 0.14
N GLN A 93 14.96 6.82 0.84
CA GLN A 93 15.63 5.66 0.27
C GLN A 93 14.78 4.93 -0.76
N ILE A 94 13.47 4.87 -0.58
CA ILE A 94 12.58 4.08 -1.43
C ILE A 94 11.98 4.93 -2.53
N ILE A 95 11.54 6.16 -2.27
CA ILE A 95 10.92 7.02 -3.26
C ILE A 95 11.98 7.84 -3.99
N GLY A 96 12.89 8.47 -3.23
CA GLY A 96 13.84 9.45 -3.75
C GLY A 96 15.07 8.89 -4.47
N SER A 97 15.32 7.57 -4.41
CA SER A 97 16.54 6.99 -4.97
C SER A 97 16.32 5.63 -5.65
N GLY A 98 17.30 5.16 -6.42
CA GLY A 98 17.31 3.85 -7.08
C GLY A 98 16.46 3.77 -8.36
N PRO A 99 16.19 2.55 -8.86
CA PRO A 99 15.47 2.36 -10.11
C PRO A 99 14.01 2.80 -10.01
N ARG A 100 13.39 3.10 -11.15
CA ARG A 100 12.00 3.51 -11.26
C ARG A 100 11.06 2.50 -10.58
N LEU A 101 11.15 1.25 -10.96
CA LEU A 101 10.36 0.18 -10.36
C LEU A 101 11.21 -0.61 -9.38
N LYS A 102 10.73 -0.78 -8.15
CA LYS A 102 11.47 -1.48 -7.09
C LYS A 102 10.54 -2.19 -6.11
N ARG A 103 11.04 -3.24 -5.46
CA ARG A 103 10.29 -3.88 -4.36
C ARG A 103 10.08 -2.89 -3.23
N THR A 104 8.89 -2.89 -2.65
CA THR A 104 8.51 -1.91 -1.62
C THR A 104 8.09 -2.59 -0.33
N PRO A 105 8.51 -2.09 0.84
CA PRO A 105 8.02 -2.57 2.14
C PRO A 105 6.70 -1.92 2.56
N PHE A 106 6.20 -0.94 1.81
CA PHE A 106 4.96 -0.23 2.10
C PHE A 106 4.22 0.12 0.79
N VAL A 107 2.95 0.41 0.94
CA VAL A 107 2.07 0.91 -0.12
C VAL A 107 1.19 2.02 0.44
N PHE A 108 0.59 2.79 -0.45
CA PHE A 108 -0.40 3.81 -0.12
C PHE A 108 -1.73 3.39 -0.73
N GLY A 109 -2.77 3.32 0.09
CA GLY A 109 -4.04 2.74 -0.28
C GLY A 109 -4.73 3.39 -1.47
N GLY A 110 -4.63 4.70 -1.59
CA GLY A 110 -5.19 5.45 -2.72
C GLY A 110 -4.26 5.60 -3.92
N ALA A 111 -3.09 4.96 -3.92
CA ALA A 111 -2.19 4.91 -5.06
C ALA A 111 -1.77 3.46 -5.34
N MET A 112 -2.75 2.56 -5.43
CA MET A 112 -2.53 1.12 -5.53
C MET A 112 -3.19 0.57 -6.78
N ILE A 113 -2.40 -0.04 -7.65
CA ILE A 113 -2.84 -0.68 -8.88
C ILE A 113 -2.64 -2.18 -8.75
N LEU A 114 -3.70 -2.95 -8.98
CA LEU A 114 -3.76 -4.38 -8.76
C LEU A 114 -4.06 -5.11 -10.07
N HIS A 115 -3.28 -6.14 -10.38
CA HIS A 115 -3.56 -7.07 -11.48
C HIS A 115 -4.71 -8.01 -11.11
N ARG A 116 -5.48 -8.48 -12.11
CA ARG A 116 -6.61 -9.39 -11.91
C ARG A 116 -6.26 -10.59 -11.04
N GLU A 117 -5.19 -11.29 -11.33
CA GLU A 117 -4.76 -12.46 -10.54
C GLU A 117 -4.59 -12.16 -9.05
N LEU A 118 -4.15 -10.95 -8.70
CA LEU A 118 -3.98 -10.55 -7.32
C LEU A 118 -5.32 -10.25 -6.65
N PHE A 119 -6.14 -9.37 -7.25
CA PHE A 119 -7.35 -8.92 -6.58
C PHE A 119 -8.46 -9.99 -6.53
N GLU A 120 -8.46 -10.97 -7.45
CA GLU A 120 -9.36 -12.12 -7.38
C GLU A 120 -8.96 -13.14 -6.31
N CYS A 121 -7.67 -13.20 -5.94
CA CYS A 121 -7.15 -14.18 -4.98
C CYS A 121 -7.02 -13.63 -3.56
N VAL A 122 -6.78 -12.32 -3.40
CA VAL A 122 -6.42 -11.73 -2.10
C VAL A 122 -7.38 -10.59 -1.76
N PRO A 123 -8.30 -10.79 -0.82
CA PRO A 123 -9.14 -9.71 -0.30
C PRO A 123 -8.38 -8.87 0.74
N PHE A 124 -8.84 -7.65 0.96
CA PHE A 124 -8.48 -6.88 2.15
C PHE A 124 -9.05 -7.55 3.41
N ASP A 125 -8.29 -7.60 4.49
CA ASP A 125 -8.72 -8.20 5.74
C ASP A 125 -9.77 -7.32 6.44
N PRO A 126 -11.02 -7.79 6.60
CA PRO A 126 -12.09 -7.00 7.20
C PRO A 126 -11.87 -6.68 8.68
N LEU A 127 -10.95 -7.37 9.35
CA LEU A 127 -10.58 -7.10 10.75
C LEU A 127 -9.61 -5.93 10.88
N VAL A 128 -8.97 -5.50 9.79
CA VAL A 128 -8.05 -4.36 9.77
C VAL A 128 -8.84 -3.11 9.41
N THR A 129 -9.11 -2.29 10.41
CA THR A 129 -9.91 -1.07 10.26
C THR A 129 -9.10 0.14 9.78
N ARG A 130 -7.77 0.08 9.89
CA ARG A 130 -6.83 1.12 9.49
C ARG A 130 -5.48 0.54 9.12
N GLY A 131 -4.84 1.08 8.07
CA GLY A 131 -3.58 0.58 7.52
C GLY A 131 -3.79 -0.75 6.80
N GLU A 132 -4.96 -0.89 6.21
CA GLU A 132 -5.38 -2.01 5.38
C GLU A 132 -4.51 -2.17 4.14
N ASP A 133 -3.91 -1.09 3.67
CA ASP A 133 -2.97 -1.04 2.56
C ASP A 133 -1.69 -1.84 2.85
N VAL A 134 -1.04 -1.57 3.97
CA VAL A 134 0.15 -2.33 4.40
C VAL A 134 -0.21 -3.77 4.73
N ASP A 135 -1.38 -4.00 5.34
CA ASP A 135 -1.88 -5.35 5.61
C ASP A 135 -2.13 -6.13 4.32
N TYR A 136 -2.71 -5.47 3.31
CA TYR A 136 -2.92 -6.05 1.99
C TYR A 136 -1.60 -6.45 1.31
N LEU A 137 -0.57 -5.60 1.42
CA LEU A 137 0.78 -5.94 0.95
C LEU A 137 1.34 -7.19 1.65
N ILE A 138 1.15 -7.31 2.97
CA ILE A 138 1.56 -8.49 3.74
C ILE A 138 0.82 -9.73 3.23
N ASN A 139 -0.52 -9.65 3.11
CA ASN A 139 -1.33 -10.74 2.62
C ASN A 139 -0.93 -11.14 1.18
N SER A 140 -0.76 -10.18 0.28
CA SER A 140 -0.32 -10.43 -1.10
C SER A 140 0.97 -11.26 -1.13
N ARG A 141 1.96 -10.89 -0.31
CA ARG A 141 3.22 -11.64 -0.19
C ARG A 141 3.03 -13.04 0.39
N MET A 142 2.13 -13.20 1.36
CA MET A 142 1.82 -14.52 1.93
C MET A 142 1.28 -15.48 0.88
N PHE A 143 0.56 -14.96 -0.11
CA PHE A 143 0.02 -15.72 -1.24
C PHE A 143 0.97 -15.78 -2.45
N GLY A 144 2.21 -15.28 -2.32
CA GLY A 144 3.24 -15.36 -3.37
C GLY A 144 3.12 -14.31 -4.48
N PHE A 145 2.35 -13.26 -4.27
CA PHE A 145 2.23 -12.15 -5.20
C PHE A 145 3.30 -11.09 -4.95
N SER A 146 3.85 -10.54 -6.04
CA SER A 146 4.88 -9.50 -5.98
C SER A 146 4.28 -8.12 -6.15
N PHE A 147 4.75 -7.21 -5.30
CA PHE A 147 4.33 -5.81 -5.27
C PHE A 147 5.54 -4.88 -5.43
N PHE A 148 5.41 -3.88 -6.28
CA PHE A 148 6.48 -2.92 -6.57
C PHE A 148 6.00 -1.49 -6.36
N LEU A 149 6.92 -0.60 -6.01
CA LEU A 149 6.71 0.84 -6.06
C LEU A 149 7.28 1.38 -7.36
N ASP A 150 6.52 2.20 -8.06
CA ASP A 150 6.99 3.03 -9.17
C ASP A 150 7.23 4.45 -8.65
N ASN A 151 8.47 4.89 -8.62
CA ASN A 151 8.84 6.20 -8.09
C ASN A 151 8.51 7.36 -9.03
N THR A 152 7.85 7.10 -10.14
CA THR A 152 7.32 8.13 -11.04
C THR A 152 5.80 8.30 -10.93
N LEU A 153 5.13 7.47 -10.12
CA LEU A 153 3.69 7.54 -9.90
C LEU A 153 3.38 8.28 -8.61
N SER A 154 3.14 9.58 -8.71
CA SER A 154 2.71 10.39 -7.58
C SER A 154 1.25 10.80 -7.68
N ILE A 155 0.58 10.84 -6.53
CA ILE A 155 -0.78 11.38 -6.37
C ILE A 155 -0.72 12.47 -5.30
N LYS A 156 -1.41 13.58 -5.54
CA LYS A 156 -1.53 14.64 -4.54
C LYS A 156 -2.63 14.27 -3.56
N HIS A 157 -2.25 14.17 -2.29
CA HIS A 157 -3.14 13.85 -1.20
C HIS A 157 -3.51 15.13 -0.44
N LEU A 158 -4.80 15.44 -0.36
CA LEU A 158 -5.37 16.65 0.25
C LEU A 158 -6.25 16.27 1.46
N PRO A 159 -5.65 15.78 2.55
CA PRO A 159 -6.39 15.19 3.66
C PRO A 159 -7.30 16.21 4.34
N GLN A 160 -8.55 15.82 4.56
CA GLN A 160 -9.49 16.61 5.34
C GLN A 160 -9.06 16.75 6.82
N PRO A 161 -9.41 17.85 7.50
CA PRO A 161 -9.16 18.00 8.91
C PRO A 161 -9.69 16.82 9.72
N LYS A 162 -8.85 16.27 10.57
CA LYS A 162 -9.15 15.02 11.30
C LYS A 162 -10.13 15.26 12.44
N SER A 163 -11.28 14.63 12.40
CA SER A 163 -12.36 14.76 13.40
C SER A 163 -12.22 13.85 14.63
N HIS A 164 -11.28 12.87 14.60
CA HIS A 164 -11.20 11.88 15.68
C HIS A 164 -10.10 12.17 16.71
N PRO A 165 -10.37 11.92 18.01
CA PRO A 165 -9.38 12.08 19.08
C PRO A 165 -8.13 11.22 18.83
N GLN A 166 -6.95 11.74 19.21
CA GLN A 166 -5.67 11.06 19.02
C GLN A 166 -5.60 9.69 19.70
N TRP A 167 -6.22 9.54 20.90
CA TRP A 167 -6.21 8.27 21.63
C TRP A 167 -6.94 7.14 20.90
N LYS A 168 -8.00 7.46 20.14
CA LYS A 168 -8.71 6.46 19.32
C LYS A 168 -7.81 5.91 18.23
N ARG A 169 -7.04 6.78 17.57
CA ARG A 169 -6.05 6.38 16.58
C ARG A 169 -4.94 5.55 17.18
N LEU A 170 -4.41 5.97 18.33
CA LEU A 170 -3.36 5.22 19.02
C LEU A 170 -3.83 3.78 19.31
N ARG A 171 -5.07 3.60 19.77
CA ARG A 171 -5.65 2.27 20.00
C ARG A 171 -5.71 1.44 18.73
N GLU A 172 -6.16 2.02 17.62
CA GLU A 172 -6.23 1.37 16.32
C GLU A 172 -4.82 1.02 15.80
N ASP A 173 -3.85 1.90 15.98
CA ASP A 173 -2.46 1.66 15.59
C ASP A 173 -1.82 0.53 16.43
N ILE A 174 -2.05 0.49 17.74
CA ILE A 174 -1.57 -0.61 18.61
C ILE A 174 -2.15 -1.94 18.14
N TYR A 175 -3.47 -2.01 17.93
CA TYR A 175 -4.13 -3.22 17.44
C TYR A 175 -3.53 -3.66 16.10
N ARG A 176 -3.41 -2.76 15.15
CA ARG A 176 -2.86 -3.02 13.83
C ARG A 176 -1.43 -3.56 13.90
N PHE A 177 -0.55 -2.92 14.67
CA PHE A 177 0.84 -3.35 14.77
C PHE A 177 0.97 -4.75 15.39
N VAL A 178 0.21 -5.04 16.44
CA VAL A 178 0.21 -6.37 17.06
C VAL A 178 -0.29 -7.43 16.07
N TYR A 179 -1.39 -7.13 15.38
CA TYR A 179 -2.01 -8.04 14.43
C TYR A 179 -1.12 -8.31 13.22
N GLN A 180 -0.59 -7.26 12.59
CA GLN A 180 0.33 -7.39 11.45
C GLN A 180 1.63 -8.11 11.84
N ARG A 181 2.16 -7.83 13.03
CA ARG A 181 3.34 -8.54 13.54
C ARG A 181 3.08 -10.04 13.70
N ALA A 182 1.91 -10.42 14.21
CA ALA A 182 1.51 -11.82 14.32
C ALA A 182 1.40 -12.49 12.95
N LYS A 183 0.83 -11.81 11.95
CA LYS A 183 0.80 -12.31 10.56
C LYS A 183 2.20 -12.56 10.02
N VAL A 184 3.09 -11.57 10.12
CA VAL A 184 4.48 -11.68 9.60
C VAL A 184 5.24 -12.81 10.33
N ALA A 185 5.09 -12.95 11.64
CA ALA A 185 5.68 -14.07 12.37
C ALA A 185 5.16 -15.43 11.89
N GLY A 186 3.85 -15.52 11.57
CA GLY A 186 3.24 -16.72 11.03
C GLY A 186 3.72 -17.08 9.61
N MET A 187 4.18 -16.11 8.82
CA MET A 187 4.74 -16.35 7.48
C MET A 187 5.99 -17.24 7.52
N HIS A 188 6.83 -17.06 8.54
CA HIS A 188 8.08 -17.83 8.70
C HIS A 188 7.84 -19.28 9.14
N LEU A 189 6.62 -19.58 9.63
CA LEU A 189 6.25 -20.93 10.10
C LEU A 189 5.53 -21.77 9.04
N ARG A 190 5.16 -21.18 7.89
CA ARG A 190 4.51 -21.93 6.80
C ARG A 190 5.55 -22.36 5.79
N PRO A 191 5.64 -23.67 5.46
CA PRO A 191 6.40 -24.10 4.30
C PRO A 191 5.81 -23.40 3.06
N HIS A 192 6.69 -22.98 2.15
CA HIS A 192 6.29 -22.42 0.87
C HIS A 192 5.17 -23.30 0.26
N PHE A 193 3.98 -22.74 0.16
CA PHE A 193 3.02 -23.28 -0.79
C PHE A 193 3.57 -23.01 -2.18
N SER A 194 4.32 -23.98 -2.71
CA SER A 194 4.59 -24.02 -4.13
C SER A 194 3.22 -24.05 -4.81
N ARG A 195 2.96 -23.08 -5.70
CA ARG A 195 1.81 -23.14 -6.61
C ARG A 195 1.77 -24.55 -7.16
N MET A 196 0.76 -25.33 -6.79
CA MET A 196 0.43 -26.53 -7.51
C MET A 196 0.05 -26.06 -8.90
N GLY A 197 0.94 -26.34 -9.87
CA GLY A 197 0.71 -26.05 -11.27
C GLY A 197 -0.60 -26.72 -11.66
N GLY A 198 -1.54 -25.91 -12.14
CA GLY A 198 -2.75 -26.42 -12.76
C GLY A 198 -2.40 -27.19 -14.01
N VAL A 199 -3.10 -28.25 -14.20
CA VAL A 199 -3.30 -28.98 -15.46
C VAL A 199 -4.14 -28.07 -16.39
#